data_914c97af27a420bdb7ecfc780607bd5c
#
_entry.id   914c97af27a420bdb7ecfc780607bd5c
#
_cell.length_a   1.000
_cell.length_b   1.000
_cell.length_c   1.000
_cell.angle_alpha   90.00
_cell.angle_beta   90.00
_cell.angle_gamma   90.00
#
_symmetry.space_group_name_H-M   'P 1'
#
loop_
_entity.id
_entity.type
_entity.pdbx_description
1 polymer ?
#
loop_
_entity_poly.entity_id
_entity_poly.type
_entity_poly.pdbx_seq_one_letter_code
_entity_poly.pdbx_strand_id
1 'polypeptide(L)'
;MMIDRWIAEATECDFKVALEVKKPKSWLKSVSAFANGIGGTLFFGIDNDRNAVGLDDAQTDAEAISRLIKERITPYPSFVLAPEREDGKDILVLSVFAGRSTPYYYKADGVMEAYIRIGNESVIAPSYALNQLILKGMHRTYDELVSEYDFKDYAFSKLRERYKAWTGNSMEEKLFDSFDMRDEHGKLTNAGALLADDSPIRHSRLFCTRWNGLDKSGGMVDALDSAEYSGSLIILLNEGVSFVKRNMKTRWKKTADSRVEMPDYCERSVFEALVNALIHRDYLILGSEVHIDIYDDRLTIHSPGGMADGTRIQERDLSSISSTRRNPVLADIFGRLGYMERQGSGFKKITETYRAAHNYRDELEPKFYSDASSFQVTLYNLNYGTAATANKVTIENENVAIEVAIDRLNASQGTIAKAKAVFANMGADGVFGRSDIAAITKDSVTAAGNLITKLKNADLIEPVSGFGKGKYKFIAPKE
;
A
#
# COMPACT_ATOMS: atom_id res chain seq x y z
N MET A 1 -12.29 28.31 -26.22
CA MET A 1 -12.12 29.15 -25.03
C MET A 1 -11.14 28.51 -24.05
N MET A 2 -10.28 29.28 -23.38
CA MET A 2 -9.25 28.72 -22.48
C MET A 2 -9.86 28.13 -21.21
N ILE A 3 -11.03 28.66 -20.81
CA ILE A 3 -11.77 28.29 -19.60
C ILE A 3 -12.57 26.98 -19.79
N ASP A 4 -12.95 26.63 -20.98
CA ASP A 4 -13.82 25.45 -21.26
C ASP A 4 -13.15 24.11 -20.86
N ARG A 5 -11.85 24.11 -20.68
CA ARG A 5 -11.09 22.96 -20.17
C ARG A 5 -11.42 22.64 -18.70
N TRP A 6 -11.87 23.63 -17.92
CA TRP A 6 -12.06 23.50 -16.49
C TRP A 6 -13.53 23.55 -16.13
N ILE A 7 -14.08 22.48 -15.58
CA ILE A 7 -15.48 22.40 -15.14
C ILE A 7 -15.71 23.01 -13.75
N ALA A 8 -14.65 23.13 -12.94
CA ALA A 8 -14.68 23.71 -11.59
C ALA A 8 -13.23 24.03 -11.16
N GLU A 9 -13.05 24.69 -10.02
CA GLU A 9 -11.75 24.78 -9.34
C GLU A 9 -11.21 23.38 -9.10
N ALA A 10 -9.92 23.20 -9.38
CA ALA A 10 -9.22 21.92 -9.29
C ALA A 10 -7.81 22.10 -8.71
N THR A 11 -7.04 21.01 -8.66
CA THR A 11 -5.65 21.07 -8.17
C THR A 11 -4.78 22.05 -8.95
N GLU A 12 -5.04 22.21 -10.25
CA GLU A 12 -4.26 23.08 -11.17
C GLU A 12 -4.98 24.38 -11.52
N CYS A 13 -6.11 24.69 -10.92
CA CYS A 13 -6.93 25.83 -11.31
C CYS A 13 -7.63 26.47 -10.12
N ASP A 14 -7.71 27.81 -10.11
CA ASP A 14 -8.38 28.62 -9.07
C ASP A 14 -9.01 29.87 -9.71
N PHE A 15 -10.24 30.22 -9.34
CA PHE A 15 -10.99 31.36 -9.88
C PHE A 15 -11.10 32.47 -8.85
N LYS A 16 -11.02 33.73 -9.29
CA LYS A 16 -11.17 34.93 -8.47
C LYS A 16 -12.01 35.96 -9.21
N VAL A 17 -13.09 36.38 -8.61
CA VAL A 17 -13.99 37.42 -9.15
C VAL A 17 -13.25 38.74 -9.38
N ALA A 18 -12.34 39.11 -8.47
CA ALA A 18 -11.56 40.33 -8.53
C ALA A 18 -10.19 40.15 -7.85
N LEU A 19 -9.28 41.08 -8.07
CA LEU A 19 -8.01 41.10 -7.37
C LEU A 19 -8.15 41.72 -5.97
N GLU A 20 -7.98 40.92 -4.93
CA GLU A 20 -8.00 41.39 -3.54
C GLU A 20 -6.63 41.98 -3.11
N VAL A 21 -6.35 43.21 -3.49
CA VAL A 21 -5.07 43.92 -3.17
C VAL A 21 -4.89 44.09 -1.65
N LYS A 22 -5.99 44.39 -0.91
CA LYS A 22 -5.95 44.59 0.55
C LYS A 22 -5.84 43.32 1.35
N LYS A 23 -6.21 42.17 0.76
CA LYS A 23 -6.14 40.83 1.37
C LYS A 23 -5.42 39.84 0.45
N PRO A 24 -4.14 40.12 0.08
CA PRO A 24 -3.46 39.39 -0.97
C PRO A 24 -3.22 37.90 -0.61
N LYS A 25 -3.28 37.55 0.67
CA LYS A 25 -3.17 36.14 1.12
C LYS A 25 -4.26 35.24 0.50
N SER A 26 -5.44 35.80 0.18
CA SER A 26 -6.58 35.04 -0.39
C SER A 26 -6.22 34.31 -1.69
N TRP A 27 -5.32 34.88 -2.50
CA TRP A 27 -4.89 34.31 -3.77
C TRP A 27 -3.37 33.98 -3.80
N LEU A 28 -2.52 34.69 -3.06
CA LEU A 28 -1.07 34.39 -3.00
C LEU A 28 -0.77 33.03 -2.38
N LYS A 29 -1.64 32.51 -1.49
CA LYS A 29 -1.55 31.13 -1.01
C LYS A 29 -1.61 30.13 -2.17
N SER A 30 -2.44 30.40 -3.20
CA SER A 30 -2.52 29.54 -4.38
C SER A 30 -1.27 29.68 -5.27
N VAL A 31 -0.69 30.86 -5.38
CA VAL A 31 0.61 31.05 -6.06
C VAL A 31 1.72 30.24 -5.38
N SER A 32 1.82 30.30 -4.04
CA SER A 32 2.76 29.47 -3.27
C SER A 32 2.50 27.98 -3.50
N ALA A 33 1.24 27.55 -3.40
CA ALA A 33 0.86 26.15 -3.54
C ALA A 33 1.14 25.61 -4.96
N PHE A 34 0.86 26.38 -6.00
CA PHE A 34 1.18 26.01 -7.39
C PHE A 34 2.69 25.91 -7.61
N ALA A 35 3.46 26.88 -7.14
CA ALA A 35 4.92 26.86 -7.25
C ALA A 35 5.54 25.68 -6.47
N ASN A 36 4.97 25.29 -5.34
CA ASN A 36 5.40 24.12 -4.55
C ASN A 36 4.97 22.78 -5.17
N GLY A 37 3.89 22.78 -5.96
CA GLY A 37 3.30 21.60 -6.58
C GLY A 37 3.75 21.36 -8.02
N ILE A 38 2.77 21.10 -8.87
CA ILE A 38 2.93 20.81 -10.30
C ILE A 38 2.72 22.03 -11.20
N GLY A 39 2.52 23.21 -10.62
CA GLY A 39 2.06 24.42 -11.29
C GLY A 39 0.55 24.57 -11.20
N GLY A 40 0.04 25.64 -11.85
CA GLY A 40 -1.39 25.92 -11.92
C GLY A 40 -1.71 27.29 -12.44
N THR A 41 -3.00 27.57 -12.64
CA THR A 41 -3.49 28.83 -13.22
C THR A 41 -4.52 29.48 -12.31
N LEU A 42 -4.34 30.77 -12.03
CA LEU A 42 -5.36 31.62 -11.42
C LEU A 42 -6.00 32.51 -12.49
N PHE A 43 -7.30 32.55 -12.47
CA PHE A 43 -8.10 33.45 -13.32
C PHE A 43 -8.71 34.55 -12.47
N PHE A 44 -8.43 35.81 -12.81
CA PHE A 44 -9.04 36.97 -12.18
C PHE A 44 -10.07 37.61 -13.10
N GLY A 45 -11.23 37.96 -12.58
CA GLY A 45 -12.40 38.42 -13.34
C GLY A 45 -13.35 37.29 -13.74
N ILE A 46 -13.23 36.12 -13.08
CA ILE A 46 -14.06 34.94 -13.30
C ILE A 46 -14.72 34.54 -11.98
N ASP A 47 -16.00 34.24 -11.98
CA ASP A 47 -16.71 33.71 -10.83
C ASP A 47 -16.61 32.19 -10.68
N ASN A 48 -17.15 31.63 -9.60
CA ASN A 48 -17.10 30.19 -9.34
C ASN A 48 -17.97 29.37 -10.31
N ASP A 49 -18.93 30.01 -10.98
CA ASP A 49 -19.76 29.40 -12.02
C ASP A 49 -19.12 29.55 -13.42
N ARG A 50 -17.87 30.07 -13.46
CA ARG A 50 -17.03 30.28 -14.67
C ARG A 50 -17.56 31.36 -15.61
N ASN A 51 -18.42 32.26 -15.13
CA ASN A 51 -18.82 33.39 -15.93
C ASN A 51 -17.74 34.48 -15.86
N ALA A 52 -17.43 35.08 -16.98
CA ALA A 52 -16.60 36.26 -17.00
C ALA A 52 -17.35 37.41 -16.33
N VAL A 53 -16.85 37.83 -15.19
CA VAL A 53 -17.33 39.06 -14.50
C VAL A 53 -16.61 40.28 -15.05
N GLY A 54 -15.32 40.11 -15.38
CA GLY A 54 -14.40 41.14 -15.85
C GLY A 54 -13.73 41.92 -14.73
N LEU A 55 -12.69 42.63 -15.06
CA LEU A 55 -11.92 43.52 -14.19
C LEU A 55 -12.13 44.98 -14.64
N ASP A 56 -12.20 45.91 -13.68
CA ASP A 56 -12.42 47.33 -13.97
C ASP A 56 -11.15 47.97 -14.60
N ASP A 57 -9.96 47.56 -14.15
CA ASP A 57 -8.67 48.03 -14.67
C ASP A 57 -7.63 46.91 -14.65
N ALA A 58 -7.65 46.10 -15.70
CA ALA A 58 -6.76 44.93 -15.85
C ALA A 58 -5.28 45.31 -15.89
N GLN A 59 -4.93 46.54 -16.35
CA GLN A 59 -3.52 47.01 -16.37
C GLN A 59 -3.02 47.25 -14.96
N THR A 60 -3.74 48.05 -14.16
CA THR A 60 -3.39 48.31 -12.76
C THR A 60 -3.35 47.05 -11.94
N ASP A 61 -4.30 46.11 -12.17
CA ASP A 61 -4.34 44.82 -11.48
C ASP A 61 -3.15 43.93 -11.86
N ALA A 62 -2.72 43.90 -13.13
CA ALA A 62 -1.52 43.16 -13.58
C ALA A 62 -0.21 43.69 -12.90
N GLU A 63 -0.08 44.99 -12.78
CA GLU A 63 1.05 45.60 -12.06
C GLU A 63 1.02 45.25 -10.56
N ALA A 64 -0.16 45.30 -9.93
CA ALA A 64 -0.35 44.90 -8.54
C ALA A 64 -0.06 43.42 -8.30
N ILE A 65 -0.51 42.51 -9.17
CA ILE A 65 -0.19 41.08 -9.10
C ILE A 65 1.33 40.87 -9.11
N SER A 66 2.01 41.43 -10.11
CA SER A 66 3.46 41.28 -10.29
C SER A 66 4.23 41.82 -9.09
N ARG A 67 3.83 42.96 -8.56
CA ARG A 67 4.45 43.59 -7.38
C ARG A 67 4.21 42.74 -6.13
N LEU A 68 2.97 42.33 -5.85
CA LEU A 68 2.63 41.58 -4.66
C LEU A 68 3.28 40.16 -4.64
N ILE A 69 3.41 39.47 -5.79
CA ILE A 69 4.17 38.22 -5.88
C ILE A 69 5.64 38.48 -5.47
N LYS A 70 6.28 39.49 -6.01
CA LYS A 70 7.69 39.82 -5.67
C LYS A 70 7.87 40.20 -4.20
N GLU A 71 6.92 40.90 -3.61
CA GLU A 71 7.00 41.37 -2.22
C GLU A 71 6.68 40.25 -1.22
N ARG A 72 5.75 39.34 -1.58
CA ARG A 72 5.13 38.45 -0.61
C ARG A 72 5.44 36.96 -0.84
N ILE A 73 6.07 36.57 -1.97
CA ILE A 73 6.49 35.18 -2.21
C ILE A 73 8.01 35.09 -2.27
N THR A 74 8.57 34.13 -1.55
CA THR A 74 10.02 33.91 -1.54
C THR A 74 10.34 32.41 -1.53
N PRO A 75 11.26 31.92 -2.39
CA PRO A 75 11.89 32.62 -3.52
C PRO A 75 10.84 33.02 -4.57
N TYR A 76 11.26 33.80 -5.60
CA TYR A 76 10.35 34.23 -6.66
C TYR A 76 9.95 33.04 -7.54
N PRO A 77 8.64 32.73 -7.69
CA PRO A 77 8.20 31.71 -8.62
C PRO A 77 8.29 32.16 -10.06
N SER A 78 8.47 31.25 -10.98
CA SER A 78 8.30 31.53 -12.40
C SER A 78 6.82 31.58 -12.74
N PHE A 79 6.36 32.62 -13.40
CA PHE A 79 4.98 32.77 -13.83
C PHE A 79 4.86 33.55 -15.14
N VAL A 80 3.72 33.37 -15.81
CA VAL A 80 3.27 34.19 -16.94
C VAL A 80 1.94 34.79 -16.55
N LEU A 81 1.83 36.14 -16.79
CA LEU A 81 0.60 36.89 -16.59
C LEU A 81 0.13 37.39 -17.95
N ALA A 82 -1.03 36.97 -18.41
CA ALA A 82 -1.61 37.33 -19.68
C ALA A 82 -2.95 38.08 -19.46
N PRO A 83 -3.09 39.34 -19.95
CA PRO A 83 -4.40 39.97 -20.09
C PRO A 83 -5.11 39.29 -21.27
N GLU A 84 -6.33 38.87 -21.04
CA GLU A 84 -7.17 38.22 -22.05
C GLU A 84 -8.59 38.81 -22.05
N ARG A 85 -9.38 38.47 -23.07
CA ARG A 85 -10.76 38.91 -23.17
C ARG A 85 -11.66 37.69 -23.31
N GLU A 86 -12.59 37.55 -22.39
CA GLU A 86 -13.59 36.49 -22.36
C GLU A 86 -14.99 37.12 -22.29
N ASP A 87 -15.87 36.72 -23.20
CA ASP A 87 -17.24 37.28 -23.34
C ASP A 87 -17.28 38.81 -23.41
N GLY A 88 -16.28 39.42 -24.06
CA GLY A 88 -16.15 40.86 -24.21
C GLY A 88 -15.65 41.60 -22.97
N LYS A 89 -15.30 40.91 -21.89
CA LYS A 89 -14.77 41.44 -20.63
C LYS A 89 -13.30 41.14 -20.47
N ASP A 90 -12.58 42.07 -19.88
CA ASP A 90 -11.14 41.94 -19.64
C ASP A 90 -10.89 41.09 -18.39
N ILE A 91 -10.06 40.07 -18.51
CA ILE A 91 -9.65 39.16 -17.44
C ILE A 91 -8.13 39.06 -17.39
N LEU A 92 -7.59 38.56 -16.28
CA LEU A 92 -6.16 38.23 -16.15
C LEU A 92 -5.96 36.76 -15.88
N VAL A 93 -5.07 36.15 -16.65
CA VAL A 93 -4.67 34.75 -16.52
C VAL A 93 -3.26 34.67 -15.99
N LEU A 94 -3.09 34.19 -14.75
CA LEU A 94 -1.81 34.02 -14.08
C LEU A 94 -1.44 32.54 -14.08
N SER A 95 -0.54 32.11 -14.95
CA SER A 95 0.02 30.77 -15.00
C SER A 95 1.29 30.72 -14.15
N VAL A 96 1.27 29.95 -13.06
CA VAL A 96 2.41 29.72 -12.16
C VAL A 96 3.00 28.35 -12.47
N PHE A 97 4.31 28.32 -12.75
CA PHE A 97 5.00 27.06 -13.07
C PHE A 97 5.48 26.34 -11.80
N ALA A 98 5.59 25.01 -11.89
CA ALA A 98 6.21 24.20 -10.85
C ALA A 98 7.64 24.70 -10.57
N GLY A 99 7.90 25.04 -9.32
CA GLY A 99 9.18 25.63 -8.92
C GLY A 99 10.26 24.58 -8.65
N ARG A 100 11.51 24.93 -8.89
CA ARG A 100 12.68 24.08 -8.62
C ARG A 100 13.33 24.39 -7.27
N SER A 101 13.14 25.60 -6.73
CA SER A 101 13.73 26.06 -5.47
C SER A 101 12.72 26.07 -4.32
N THR A 102 12.00 24.98 -4.18
CA THR A 102 11.01 24.79 -3.09
C THR A 102 11.70 24.80 -1.72
N PRO A 103 11.03 25.23 -0.61
CA PRO A 103 9.66 25.73 -0.54
C PRO A 103 9.52 27.19 -0.98
N TYR A 104 8.46 27.49 -1.71
CA TYR A 104 8.02 28.85 -2.00
C TYR A 104 7.10 29.31 -0.88
N TYR A 105 7.56 30.25 -0.06
CA TYR A 105 6.82 30.74 1.10
C TYR A 105 6.03 32.00 0.77
N TYR A 106 4.81 32.08 1.26
CA TYR A 106 4.13 33.34 1.48
C TYR A 106 4.71 34.00 2.74
N LYS A 107 5.12 35.25 2.64
CA LYS A 107 5.63 36.02 3.76
C LYS A 107 4.83 37.31 3.95
N ALA A 108 4.34 37.56 5.17
CA ALA A 108 3.70 38.80 5.56
C ALA A 108 3.71 38.91 7.10
N ASP A 109 3.89 40.10 7.60
CA ASP A 109 3.73 40.45 9.01
C ASP A 109 4.52 39.51 9.98
N GLY A 110 5.73 39.14 9.60
CA GLY A 110 6.61 38.23 10.36
C GLY A 110 6.28 36.74 10.23
N VAL A 111 5.29 36.39 9.43
CA VAL A 111 4.90 34.98 9.17
C VAL A 111 5.49 34.52 7.84
N MET A 112 6.00 33.29 7.82
CA MET A 112 6.43 32.57 6.61
C MET A 112 5.70 31.22 6.56
N GLU A 113 4.85 31.03 5.56
CA GLU A 113 4.05 29.82 5.39
C GLU A 113 4.21 29.27 3.97
N ALA A 114 4.60 28.01 3.85
CA ALA A 114 4.55 27.31 2.57
C ALA A 114 3.14 26.69 2.40
N TYR A 115 2.57 26.81 1.22
CA TYR A 115 1.29 26.24 0.87
C TYR A 115 1.44 25.08 -0.11
N ILE A 116 0.53 24.09 0.00
CA ILE A 116 0.37 23.00 -0.95
C ILE A 116 -1.08 22.91 -1.39
N ARG A 117 -1.34 22.26 -2.53
CA ARG A 117 -2.72 21.97 -2.99
C ARG A 117 -3.20 20.62 -2.48
N ILE A 118 -4.38 20.59 -1.90
CA ILE A 118 -5.14 19.38 -1.59
C ILE A 118 -6.50 19.53 -2.26
N GLY A 119 -6.68 18.81 -3.38
CA GLY A 119 -7.83 19.04 -4.24
C GLY A 119 -7.85 20.47 -4.78
N ASN A 120 -8.94 21.19 -4.55
CA ASN A 120 -9.11 22.59 -4.94
C ASN A 120 -8.68 23.60 -3.87
N GLU A 121 -8.15 23.17 -2.72
CA GLU A 121 -7.78 24.05 -1.63
C GLU A 121 -6.26 24.24 -1.52
N SER A 122 -5.84 25.47 -1.19
CA SER A 122 -4.45 25.81 -0.81
C SER A 122 -4.35 25.83 0.70
N VAL A 123 -3.68 24.84 1.28
CA VAL A 123 -3.50 24.65 2.73
C VAL A 123 -2.04 24.84 3.12
N ILE A 124 -1.79 25.20 4.38
CA ILE A 124 -0.42 25.28 4.92
C ILE A 124 0.20 23.90 4.86
N ALA A 125 1.42 23.81 4.35
CA ALA A 125 2.17 22.56 4.29
C ALA A 125 2.42 22.02 5.71
N PRO A 126 1.92 20.85 6.07
CA PRO A 126 2.27 20.21 7.33
C PRO A 126 3.76 19.86 7.34
N SER A 127 4.34 19.64 8.52
CA SER A 127 5.78 19.44 8.72
C SER A 127 6.39 18.40 7.77
N TYR A 128 5.66 17.28 7.55
CA TYR A 128 6.08 16.26 6.60
C TYR A 128 6.21 16.79 5.16
N ALA A 129 5.18 17.46 4.64
CA ALA A 129 5.20 18.02 3.28
C ALA A 129 6.24 19.14 3.15
N LEU A 130 6.43 19.93 4.20
CA LEU A 130 7.46 20.97 4.25
C LEU A 130 8.86 20.34 4.14
N ASN A 131 9.16 19.26 4.87
CA ASN A 131 10.42 18.55 4.76
C ASN A 131 10.67 18.01 3.35
N GLN A 132 9.66 17.45 2.69
CA GLN A 132 9.77 17.03 1.29
C GLN A 132 10.08 18.19 0.36
N LEU A 133 9.43 19.34 0.53
CA LEU A 133 9.69 20.54 -0.25
C LEU A 133 11.12 21.05 -0.03
N ILE A 134 11.63 21.05 1.20
CA ILE A 134 12.99 21.45 1.52
C ILE A 134 14.00 20.55 0.80
N LEU A 135 13.86 19.24 0.90
CA LEU A 135 14.73 18.27 0.21
C LEU A 135 14.71 18.47 -1.31
N LYS A 136 13.51 18.60 -1.88
CA LYS A 136 13.33 18.87 -3.31
C LYS A 136 14.07 20.13 -3.75
N GLY A 137 13.97 21.22 -3.00
CA GLY A 137 14.63 22.50 -3.30
C GLY A 137 16.15 22.46 -3.11
N MET A 138 16.64 21.63 -2.23
CA MET A 138 18.07 21.34 -2.04
C MET A 138 18.63 20.37 -3.08
N HIS A 139 17.79 19.80 -3.94
CA HIS A 139 18.14 18.71 -4.87
C HIS A 139 18.77 17.51 -4.15
N ARG A 140 18.24 17.19 -2.97
CA ARG A 140 18.68 16.07 -2.12
C ARG A 140 17.54 15.10 -1.88
N THR A 141 17.90 13.84 -1.68
CA THR A 141 16.97 12.79 -1.26
C THR A 141 17.23 12.38 0.18
N TYR A 142 16.26 11.70 0.82
CA TYR A 142 16.40 11.29 2.22
C TYR A 142 17.64 10.42 2.43
N ASP A 143 17.91 9.48 1.53
CA ASP A 143 18.99 8.51 1.63
C ASP A 143 20.39 9.11 1.46
N GLU A 144 20.50 10.30 0.81
CA GLU A 144 21.75 11.07 0.69
C GLU A 144 22.11 11.90 1.93
N LEU A 145 21.16 12.14 2.82
CA LEU A 145 21.42 12.96 4.01
C LEU A 145 22.39 12.27 4.96
N VAL A 146 23.37 13.02 5.42
CA VAL A 146 24.30 12.55 6.47
C VAL A 146 23.57 12.48 7.80
N SER A 147 23.72 11.37 8.48
CA SER A 147 23.13 11.11 9.79
C SER A 147 24.09 11.46 10.93
N GLU A 148 23.61 11.34 12.17
CA GLU A 148 24.45 11.51 13.38
C GLU A 148 25.32 10.28 13.69
N TYR A 149 25.11 9.14 13.02
CA TYR A 149 25.71 7.85 13.33
C TYR A 149 27.11 7.69 12.73
N ASP A 150 28.06 7.19 13.51
CA ASP A 150 29.43 6.92 13.07
C ASP A 150 29.52 5.54 12.40
N PHE A 151 30.13 5.47 11.21
CA PHE A 151 30.30 4.20 10.46
C PHE A 151 31.00 3.12 11.30
N LYS A 152 31.99 3.48 12.13
CA LYS A 152 32.75 2.55 12.98
C LYS A 152 31.93 1.82 14.02
N ASP A 153 30.75 2.34 14.39
CA ASP A 153 29.89 1.80 15.44
C ASP A 153 28.91 0.75 14.89
N TYR A 154 28.90 0.50 13.57
CA TYR A 154 27.95 -0.38 12.92
C TYR A 154 28.63 -1.48 12.09
N ALA A 155 28.01 -2.65 12.07
CA ALA A 155 28.42 -3.79 11.22
C ALA A 155 27.60 -3.81 9.92
N PHE A 156 28.24 -4.35 8.86
CA PHE A 156 27.65 -4.48 7.53
C PHE A 156 27.88 -5.91 6.98
N SER A 157 27.72 -6.92 7.82
CA SER A 157 28.03 -8.31 7.49
C SER A 157 27.13 -8.82 6.37
N LYS A 158 25.82 -8.53 6.43
CA LYS A 158 24.84 -8.95 5.41
C LYS A 158 25.08 -8.28 4.06
N LEU A 159 25.44 -7.00 4.07
CA LEU A 159 25.80 -6.28 2.86
C LEU A 159 27.07 -6.87 2.21
N ARG A 160 28.12 -7.10 3.00
CA ARG A 160 29.39 -7.67 2.52
C ARG A 160 29.21 -9.09 2.00
N GLU A 161 28.44 -9.93 2.72
CA GLU A 161 28.10 -11.28 2.31
C GLU A 161 27.37 -11.29 0.96
N ARG A 162 26.34 -10.47 0.80
CA ARG A 162 25.59 -10.36 -0.44
C ARG A 162 26.43 -9.84 -1.60
N TYR A 163 27.21 -8.78 -1.37
CA TYR A 163 28.10 -8.22 -2.38
C TYR A 163 29.09 -9.29 -2.89
N LYS A 164 29.72 -10.04 -1.98
CA LYS A 164 30.63 -11.13 -2.33
C LYS A 164 29.92 -12.25 -3.10
N ALA A 165 28.75 -12.65 -2.66
CA ALA A 165 27.98 -13.70 -3.32
C ALA A 165 27.60 -13.32 -4.76
N TRP A 166 27.33 -12.03 -5.03
CA TRP A 166 26.93 -11.56 -6.35
C TRP A 166 28.12 -11.27 -7.28
N THR A 167 29.15 -10.59 -6.76
CA THR A 167 30.27 -10.10 -7.58
C THR A 167 31.47 -11.03 -7.61
N GLY A 168 31.54 -11.99 -6.68
CA GLY A 168 32.73 -12.82 -6.43
C GLY A 168 33.83 -12.12 -5.63
N ASN A 169 33.72 -10.81 -5.39
CA ASN A 169 34.76 -9.99 -4.76
C ASN A 169 34.38 -9.60 -3.33
N SER A 170 35.36 -9.42 -2.45
CA SER A 170 35.14 -8.84 -1.13
C SER A 170 34.84 -7.37 -1.25
N MET A 171 33.88 -6.88 -0.45
CA MET A 171 33.55 -5.47 -0.38
C MET A 171 34.58 -4.72 0.47
N GLU A 172 35.48 -4.01 -0.22
CA GLU A 172 36.50 -3.18 0.42
C GLU A 172 35.89 -1.91 1.05
N GLU A 173 36.59 -1.37 2.04
CA GLU A 173 36.08 -0.21 2.80
C GLU A 173 35.85 1.03 1.93
N LYS A 174 36.72 1.26 0.93
CA LYS A 174 36.55 2.38 -0.04
C LYS A 174 35.24 2.33 -0.83
N LEU A 175 34.58 1.16 -0.92
CA LEU A 175 33.29 1.05 -1.60
C LEU A 175 32.14 1.69 -0.81
N PHE A 176 32.29 1.83 0.51
CA PHE A 176 31.30 2.57 1.32
C PHE A 176 31.28 4.07 0.95
N ASP A 177 32.44 4.65 0.66
CA ASP A 177 32.54 6.03 0.19
C ASP A 177 31.97 6.15 -1.23
N SER A 178 32.38 5.25 -2.14
CA SER A 178 31.94 5.28 -3.55
C SER A 178 30.45 4.90 -3.75
N PHE A 179 29.79 4.34 -2.73
CA PHE A 179 28.38 4.03 -2.71
C PHE A 179 27.57 5.04 -1.92
N ASP A 180 28.18 6.18 -1.55
CA ASP A 180 27.55 7.24 -0.78
C ASP A 180 26.90 6.73 0.55
N MET A 181 27.54 5.73 1.19
CA MET A 181 27.05 5.17 2.45
C MET A 181 27.60 5.88 3.68
N ARG A 182 28.69 6.65 3.51
CA ARG A 182 29.27 7.50 4.54
C ARG A 182 29.89 8.76 3.91
N ASP A 183 30.06 9.80 4.71
CA ASP A 183 30.73 11.03 4.33
C ASP A 183 32.26 10.97 4.59
N GLU A 184 32.97 12.02 4.23
CA GLU A 184 34.42 12.19 4.43
C GLU A 184 34.84 12.23 5.91
N HIS A 185 33.91 12.46 6.83
CA HIS A 185 34.14 12.48 8.28
C HIS A 185 33.82 11.12 8.93
N GLY A 186 33.42 10.13 8.16
CA GLY A 186 33.05 8.80 8.65
C GLY A 186 31.65 8.72 9.26
N LYS A 187 30.80 9.72 9.00
CA LYS A 187 29.38 9.66 9.38
C LYS A 187 28.60 8.88 8.31
N LEU A 188 27.68 8.03 8.76
CA LEU A 188 26.76 7.34 7.84
C LEU A 188 25.82 8.32 7.16
N THR A 189 25.58 8.12 5.87
CA THR A 189 24.38 8.64 5.25
C THR A 189 23.16 7.82 5.73
N ASN A 190 21.96 8.32 5.49
CA ASN A 190 20.75 7.52 5.81
C ASN A 190 20.71 6.20 5.03
N ALA A 191 21.24 6.17 3.79
CA ALA A 191 21.41 4.91 3.04
C ALA A 191 22.34 3.94 3.78
N GLY A 192 23.48 4.43 4.29
CA GLY A 192 24.38 3.64 5.11
C GLY A 192 23.73 3.13 6.38
N ALA A 193 23.01 3.99 7.09
CA ALA A 193 22.28 3.64 8.31
C ALA A 193 21.19 2.57 8.07
N LEU A 194 20.48 2.66 6.94
CA LEU A 194 19.45 1.67 6.56
C LEU A 194 20.03 0.31 6.14
N LEU A 195 21.32 0.25 5.80
CA LEU A 195 22.01 -0.98 5.39
C LEU A 195 22.91 -1.57 6.47
N ALA A 196 23.03 -0.90 7.63
CA ALA A 196 23.70 -1.45 8.79
C ALA A 196 22.94 -2.68 9.33
N ASP A 197 23.66 -3.73 9.76
CA ASP A 197 23.04 -4.98 10.26
C ASP A 197 22.02 -4.69 11.36
N ASP A 198 22.38 -3.85 12.33
CA ASP A 198 21.47 -3.27 13.32
C ASP A 198 21.16 -1.81 12.96
N SER A 199 20.24 -1.63 12.00
CA SER A 199 19.87 -0.29 11.51
C SER A 199 19.38 0.61 12.66
N PRO A 200 19.98 1.81 12.84
CA PRO A 200 19.50 2.77 13.83
C PRO A 200 18.19 3.47 13.44
N ILE A 201 17.74 3.29 12.21
CA ILE A 201 16.50 3.91 11.69
C ILE A 201 15.30 3.12 12.20
N ARG A 202 14.76 3.48 13.34
CA ARG A 202 13.74 2.72 14.11
C ARG A 202 12.45 2.44 13.34
N HIS A 203 12.05 3.29 12.43
CA HIS A 203 10.85 3.10 11.61
C HIS A 203 11.11 2.28 10.32
N SER A 204 12.36 1.84 10.10
CA SER A 204 12.70 0.88 9.05
C SER A 204 12.41 -0.53 9.54
N ARG A 205 11.15 -0.94 9.48
CA ARG A 205 10.66 -2.25 9.92
C ARG A 205 9.78 -2.88 8.87
N LEU A 206 9.59 -4.19 9.00
CA LEU A 206 8.69 -4.98 8.20
C LEU A 206 7.74 -5.78 9.10
N PHE A 207 6.46 -5.54 8.98
CA PHE A 207 5.40 -6.30 9.64
C PHE A 207 4.81 -7.31 8.67
N CYS A 208 4.71 -8.54 9.09
CA CYS A 208 4.17 -9.63 8.27
C CYS A 208 3.07 -10.33 9.04
N THR A 209 1.89 -10.52 8.40
CA THR A 209 0.77 -11.22 9.00
C THR A 209 0.12 -12.15 8.01
N ARG A 210 -0.13 -13.40 8.42
CA ARG A 210 -0.99 -14.36 7.72
C ARG A 210 -2.35 -14.37 8.42
N TRP A 211 -3.31 -13.72 7.82
CA TRP A 211 -4.68 -13.63 8.32
C TRP A 211 -5.44 -14.95 8.11
N ASN A 212 -6.42 -15.21 8.97
CA ASN A 212 -7.31 -16.35 8.83
C ASN A 212 -8.55 -15.94 8.02
N GLY A 213 -8.60 -16.28 6.74
CA GLY A 213 -9.71 -15.93 5.85
C GLY A 213 -9.40 -14.80 4.88
N LEU A 214 -10.42 -14.02 4.52
CA LEU A 214 -10.36 -12.98 3.48
C LEU A 214 -10.14 -11.55 4.02
N ASP A 215 -10.33 -11.36 5.33
CA ASP A 215 -10.27 -10.05 5.99
C ASP A 215 -9.45 -10.10 7.29
N LYS A 216 -9.10 -8.93 7.82
CA LYS A 216 -8.36 -8.77 9.08
C LYS A 216 -9.18 -9.15 10.33
N SER A 217 -10.47 -9.40 10.19
CA SER A 217 -11.43 -9.69 11.27
C SER A 217 -12.19 -10.99 11.04
N GLY A 218 -11.49 -12.07 10.74
CA GLY A 218 -12.08 -13.33 10.29
C GLY A 218 -12.38 -14.36 11.39
N GLY A 219 -13.21 -14.08 12.39
CA GLY A 219 -13.73 -15.11 13.30
C GLY A 219 -13.02 -15.23 14.66
N MET A 220 -12.96 -16.43 15.28
CA MET A 220 -12.36 -16.65 16.61
C MET A 220 -10.82 -16.57 16.62
N VAL A 221 -10.18 -16.71 15.47
CA VAL A 221 -8.72 -16.63 15.31
C VAL A 221 -8.45 -15.67 14.17
N ASP A 222 -7.88 -14.51 14.49
CA ASP A 222 -7.64 -13.43 13.52
C ASP A 222 -6.43 -13.70 12.63
N ALA A 223 -5.33 -14.17 13.18
CA ALA A 223 -4.08 -14.42 12.45
C ALA A 223 -3.53 -15.83 12.70
N LEU A 224 -3.00 -16.44 11.65
CA LEU A 224 -2.37 -17.78 11.68
C LEU A 224 -0.87 -17.71 11.91
N ASP A 225 -0.20 -16.63 11.48
CA ASP A 225 1.22 -16.37 11.70
C ASP A 225 1.44 -14.85 11.69
N SER A 226 2.37 -14.38 12.51
CA SER A 226 2.74 -12.97 12.58
C SER A 226 4.20 -12.83 12.95
N ALA A 227 4.88 -11.87 12.32
CA ALA A 227 6.27 -11.55 12.61
C ALA A 227 6.57 -10.07 12.37
N GLU A 228 7.46 -9.52 13.19
CA GLU A 228 8.04 -8.19 13.03
C GLU A 228 9.54 -8.33 12.83
N TYR A 229 10.06 -7.65 11.82
CA TYR A 229 11.48 -7.66 11.48
C TYR A 229 12.05 -6.25 11.50
N SER A 230 13.28 -6.14 12.02
CA SER A 230 14.09 -4.91 12.07
C SER A 230 15.52 -5.21 11.63
N GLY A 231 16.33 -4.18 11.45
CA GLY A 231 17.72 -4.29 10.97
C GLY A 231 17.91 -3.78 9.56
N SER A 232 18.91 -4.27 8.85
CA SER A 232 19.22 -3.79 7.50
C SER A 232 18.10 -4.11 6.50
N LEU A 233 17.99 -3.31 5.44
CA LEU A 233 17.05 -3.58 4.36
C LEU A 233 17.26 -4.94 3.70
N ILE A 234 18.50 -5.48 3.74
CA ILE A 234 18.80 -6.83 3.25
C ILE A 234 18.18 -7.90 4.14
N ILE A 235 18.21 -7.70 5.47
CA ILE A 235 17.53 -8.56 6.44
C ILE A 235 16.02 -8.49 6.21
N LEU A 236 15.45 -7.30 6.13
CA LEU A 236 14.02 -7.14 5.91
C LEU A 236 13.54 -7.81 4.63
N LEU A 237 14.31 -7.68 3.53
CA LEU A 237 14.02 -8.35 2.26
C LEU A 237 14.03 -9.88 2.40
N ASN A 238 15.09 -10.44 2.99
CA ASN A 238 15.24 -11.89 3.11
C ASN A 238 14.18 -12.50 4.04
N GLU A 239 13.91 -11.85 5.17
CA GLU A 239 12.91 -12.30 6.15
C GLU A 239 11.49 -12.18 5.59
N GLY A 240 11.18 -11.10 4.87
CA GLY A 240 9.88 -10.94 4.22
C GLY A 240 9.61 -12.01 3.16
N VAL A 241 10.60 -12.30 2.31
CA VAL A 241 10.50 -13.40 1.33
C VAL A 241 10.35 -14.75 2.04
N SER A 242 11.11 -14.98 3.11
CA SER A 242 11.03 -16.22 3.92
C SER A 242 9.66 -16.35 4.59
N PHE A 243 9.09 -15.25 5.10
CA PHE A 243 7.73 -15.23 5.66
C PHE A 243 6.68 -15.64 4.64
N VAL A 244 6.75 -15.08 3.42
CA VAL A 244 5.81 -15.47 2.35
C VAL A 244 5.98 -16.94 1.99
N LYS A 245 7.22 -17.43 1.82
CA LYS A 245 7.51 -18.83 1.49
C LYS A 245 6.93 -19.83 2.50
N ARG A 246 7.03 -19.56 3.80
CA ARG A 246 6.48 -20.48 4.82
C ARG A 246 4.96 -20.41 4.95
N ASN A 247 4.35 -19.32 4.49
CA ASN A 247 2.90 -19.10 4.56
C ASN A 247 2.16 -19.35 3.24
N MET A 248 2.87 -19.69 2.15
CA MET A 248 2.26 -20.10 0.88
C MET A 248 2.35 -21.61 0.70
N LYS A 249 1.45 -22.17 -0.09
CA LYS A 249 1.46 -23.57 -0.49
C LYS A 249 1.95 -23.70 -1.93
N THR A 250 2.77 -24.72 -2.18
CA THR A 250 3.15 -25.11 -3.54
C THR A 250 2.50 -26.43 -3.85
N ARG A 251 1.51 -26.40 -4.77
CA ARG A 251 0.92 -27.61 -5.34
C ARG A 251 1.79 -28.12 -6.46
N TRP A 252 1.64 -29.36 -6.83
CA TRP A 252 2.35 -29.92 -7.97
C TRP A 252 1.51 -30.97 -8.69
N LYS A 253 1.78 -31.11 -10.00
CA LYS A 253 1.18 -32.12 -10.86
C LYS A 253 2.30 -32.91 -11.55
N LYS A 254 2.22 -34.24 -11.53
CA LYS A 254 3.13 -35.08 -12.29
C LYS A 254 2.89 -34.92 -13.79
N THR A 255 3.97 -34.85 -14.54
CA THR A 255 4.01 -35.02 -16.00
C THR A 255 4.62 -36.40 -16.30
N ALA A 256 4.83 -36.75 -17.56
CA ALA A 256 5.38 -38.04 -17.94
C ALA A 256 6.80 -38.29 -17.39
N ASP A 257 7.59 -37.22 -17.27
CA ASP A 257 9.03 -37.25 -16.97
C ASP A 257 9.46 -36.28 -15.84
N SER A 258 8.52 -35.43 -15.34
CA SER A 258 8.83 -34.41 -14.36
C SER A 258 7.63 -34.06 -13.49
N ARG A 259 7.68 -32.92 -12.79
CA ARG A 259 6.55 -32.30 -12.11
C ARG A 259 6.45 -30.82 -12.43
N VAL A 260 5.27 -30.31 -12.57
CA VAL A 260 4.98 -28.88 -12.64
C VAL A 260 4.60 -28.40 -11.25
N GLU A 261 5.32 -27.43 -10.73
CA GLU A 261 5.02 -26.76 -9.46
C GLU A 261 4.09 -25.57 -9.68
N MET A 262 3.13 -25.43 -8.79
CA MET A 262 2.08 -24.42 -8.84
C MET A 262 1.99 -23.74 -7.47
N PRO A 263 2.88 -22.77 -7.19
CA PRO A 263 2.86 -22.00 -5.95
C PRO A 263 1.62 -21.10 -5.88
N ASP A 264 1.21 -20.74 -4.67
CA ASP A 264 0.12 -19.78 -4.47
C ASP A 264 0.48 -18.40 -5.02
N TYR A 265 1.76 -18.02 -4.95
CA TYR A 265 2.31 -16.75 -5.45
C TYR A 265 3.60 -16.98 -6.22
N CYS A 266 3.85 -16.20 -7.27
CA CYS A 266 5.11 -16.24 -8.00
C CYS A 266 6.23 -15.62 -7.14
N GLU A 267 7.22 -16.41 -6.73
CA GLU A 267 8.33 -15.95 -5.87
C GLU A 267 9.05 -14.72 -6.44
N ARG A 268 9.25 -14.67 -7.75
CA ARG A 268 9.89 -13.53 -8.42
C ARG A 268 9.07 -12.25 -8.27
N SER A 269 7.74 -12.34 -8.40
CA SER A 269 6.84 -11.18 -8.24
C SER A 269 6.81 -10.70 -6.80
N VAL A 270 6.80 -11.60 -5.82
CA VAL A 270 6.89 -11.27 -4.40
C VAL A 270 8.20 -10.55 -4.10
N PHE A 271 9.32 -11.09 -4.58
CA PHE A 271 10.64 -10.50 -4.39
C PHE A 271 10.71 -9.09 -4.97
N GLU A 272 10.31 -8.90 -6.22
CA GLU A 272 10.34 -7.60 -6.91
C GLU A 272 9.44 -6.57 -6.21
N ALA A 273 8.23 -6.99 -5.80
CA ALA A 273 7.29 -6.12 -5.08
C ALA A 273 7.86 -5.69 -3.72
N LEU A 274 8.52 -6.59 -2.99
CA LEU A 274 9.13 -6.27 -1.70
C LEU A 274 10.38 -5.40 -1.84
N VAL A 275 11.22 -5.65 -2.84
CA VAL A 275 12.36 -4.76 -3.16
C VAL A 275 11.85 -3.36 -3.43
N ASN A 276 10.81 -3.20 -4.27
CA ASN A 276 10.24 -1.90 -4.57
C ASN A 276 9.64 -1.23 -3.32
N ALA A 277 8.95 -1.99 -2.48
CA ALA A 277 8.36 -1.48 -1.24
C ALA A 277 9.41 -0.93 -0.26
N LEU A 278 10.58 -1.57 -0.16
CA LEU A 278 11.69 -1.13 0.70
C LEU A 278 12.47 0.04 0.10
N ILE A 279 12.79 0.01 -1.20
CA ILE A 279 13.62 1.04 -1.85
C ILE A 279 12.84 2.33 -2.10
N HIS A 280 11.55 2.22 -2.48
CA HIS A 280 10.73 3.39 -2.78
C HIS A 280 9.91 3.89 -1.58
N ARG A 281 10.06 3.28 -0.40
CA ARG A 281 9.47 3.78 0.84
C ARG A 281 9.82 5.25 1.07
N ASP A 282 8.85 6.02 1.50
CA ASP A 282 9.11 7.37 1.99
C ASP A 282 9.55 7.34 3.46
N TYR A 283 10.85 7.46 3.67
CA TYR A 283 11.46 7.43 5.00
C TYR A 283 11.24 8.71 5.82
N LEU A 284 10.64 9.76 5.24
CA LEU A 284 10.16 10.92 5.99
C LEU A 284 8.85 10.65 6.73
N ILE A 285 8.11 9.59 6.33
CA ILE A 285 6.90 9.16 7.03
C ILE A 285 7.30 8.33 8.24
N LEU A 286 7.10 8.91 9.43
CA LEU A 286 7.31 8.26 10.72
C LEU A 286 6.02 7.59 11.18
N GLY A 287 6.13 6.49 11.92
CA GLY A 287 4.99 5.78 12.50
C GLY A 287 4.14 4.98 11.51
N SER A 288 4.70 4.63 10.37
CA SER A 288 4.12 3.68 9.42
C SER A 288 5.25 2.87 8.78
N GLU A 289 5.09 1.58 8.68
CA GLU A 289 6.09 0.62 8.26
C GLU A 289 5.67 -0.07 6.95
N VAL A 290 6.55 -0.91 6.41
CA VAL A 290 6.20 -1.80 5.30
C VAL A 290 5.45 -3.00 5.88
N HIS A 291 4.32 -3.37 5.25
CA HIS A 291 3.50 -4.49 5.66
C HIS A 291 3.37 -5.55 4.56
N ILE A 292 3.42 -6.80 4.95
CA ILE A 292 3.01 -7.95 4.16
C ILE A 292 1.80 -8.58 4.84
N ASP A 293 0.64 -8.50 4.20
CA ASP A 293 -0.59 -9.13 4.67
C ASP A 293 -0.95 -10.27 3.71
N ILE A 294 -1.03 -11.50 4.19
CA ILE A 294 -1.40 -12.68 3.41
C ILE A 294 -2.81 -13.12 3.86
N TYR A 295 -3.72 -13.17 2.91
CA TYR A 295 -5.10 -13.70 3.05
C TYR A 295 -5.22 -15.03 2.31
N ASP A 296 -6.39 -15.65 2.33
CA ASP A 296 -6.59 -16.90 1.60
C ASP A 296 -6.57 -16.69 0.07
N ASP A 297 -7.10 -15.56 -0.40
CA ASP A 297 -7.25 -15.23 -1.82
C ASP A 297 -6.13 -14.33 -2.38
N ARG A 298 -5.37 -13.65 -1.52
CA ARG A 298 -4.37 -12.65 -1.95
C ARG A 298 -3.26 -12.43 -0.94
N LEU A 299 -2.19 -11.83 -1.42
CA LEU A 299 -1.11 -11.21 -0.65
C LEU A 299 -1.07 -9.73 -1.01
N THR A 300 -0.97 -8.86 -0.01
CA THR A 300 -0.74 -7.43 -0.21
C THR A 300 0.59 -7.00 0.38
N ILE A 301 1.32 -6.16 -0.34
CA ILE A 301 2.52 -5.48 0.16
C ILE A 301 2.21 -3.99 0.15
N HIS A 302 2.23 -3.39 1.33
CA HIS A 302 1.99 -1.97 1.54
C HIS A 302 3.29 -1.26 1.91
N SER A 303 3.56 -0.11 1.31
CA SER A 303 4.70 0.74 1.62
C SER A 303 4.26 2.19 1.86
N PRO A 304 4.78 2.86 2.89
CA PRO A 304 4.52 4.28 3.14
C PRO A 304 5.08 5.16 2.00
N GLY A 305 4.25 6.12 1.56
CA GLY A 305 4.55 7.05 0.48
C GLY A 305 3.97 6.61 -0.87
N GLY A 306 3.32 7.55 -1.57
CA GLY A 306 2.79 7.34 -2.92
C GLY A 306 3.87 7.28 -4.00
N MET A 307 3.50 7.49 -5.25
CA MET A 307 4.47 7.60 -6.35
C MET A 307 5.41 8.79 -6.13
N ALA A 308 6.71 8.60 -6.42
CA ALA A 308 7.73 9.64 -6.21
C ALA A 308 7.52 10.90 -7.06
N ASP A 309 6.83 10.77 -8.19
CA ASP A 309 6.46 11.87 -9.08
C ASP A 309 5.10 12.52 -8.74
N GLY A 310 4.44 12.06 -7.66
CA GLY A 310 3.14 12.56 -7.20
C GLY A 310 1.93 12.08 -8.02
N THR A 311 2.15 11.21 -9.02
CA THR A 311 1.06 10.65 -9.82
C THR A 311 0.38 9.47 -9.10
N ARG A 312 -0.76 9.02 -9.60
CA ARG A 312 -1.43 7.81 -9.13
C ARG A 312 -1.18 6.68 -10.10
N ILE A 313 -0.67 5.55 -9.60
CA ILE A 313 -0.30 4.40 -10.44
C ILE A 313 -1.48 3.84 -11.23
N GLN A 314 -2.67 3.82 -10.64
CA GLN A 314 -3.90 3.31 -11.26
C GLN A 314 -4.42 4.16 -12.43
N GLU A 315 -3.88 5.37 -12.60
CA GLU A 315 -4.22 6.29 -13.70
C GLU A 315 -3.17 6.26 -14.82
N ARG A 316 -2.15 5.39 -14.71
CA ARG A 316 -1.01 5.32 -15.62
C ARG A 316 -1.00 4.02 -16.41
N ASP A 317 -0.51 4.08 -17.63
CA ASP A 317 -0.12 2.88 -18.36
C ASP A 317 1.21 2.34 -17.80
N LEU A 318 1.15 1.14 -17.20
CA LEU A 318 2.30 0.48 -16.59
C LEU A 318 3.47 0.26 -17.55
N SER A 319 3.21 0.18 -18.86
CA SER A 319 4.23 0.01 -19.88
C SER A 319 5.05 1.27 -20.16
N SER A 320 4.49 2.44 -19.84
CA SER A 320 5.07 3.77 -20.11
C SER A 320 5.66 4.46 -18.87
N ILE A 321 5.64 3.81 -17.70
CA ILE A 321 6.14 4.42 -16.47
C ILE A 321 7.66 4.47 -16.49
N SER A 322 8.20 5.68 -16.44
CA SER A 322 9.63 5.92 -16.22
C SER A 322 9.99 5.66 -14.75
N SER A 323 11.18 5.10 -14.52
CA SER A 323 11.68 4.86 -13.17
C SER A 323 12.07 6.17 -12.49
N THR A 324 11.20 6.70 -11.64
CA THR A 324 11.52 7.81 -10.72
C THR A 324 11.89 7.21 -9.37
N ARG A 325 13.14 7.42 -8.96
CA ARG A 325 13.67 6.83 -7.72
C ARG A 325 13.49 7.81 -6.57
N ARG A 326 12.77 7.39 -5.52
CA ARG A 326 12.66 8.19 -4.28
C ARG A 326 13.97 8.20 -3.51
N ASN A 327 14.65 7.06 -3.44
CA ASN A 327 15.91 6.86 -2.74
C ASN A 327 16.96 6.35 -3.74
N PRO A 328 17.63 7.24 -4.51
CA PRO A 328 18.50 6.84 -5.61
C PRO A 328 19.76 6.12 -5.14
N VAL A 329 20.32 6.47 -3.97
CA VAL A 329 21.50 5.80 -3.41
C VAL A 329 21.17 4.34 -3.08
N LEU A 330 20.05 4.09 -2.37
CA LEU A 330 19.58 2.73 -2.08
C LEU A 330 19.33 1.93 -3.37
N ALA A 331 18.66 2.56 -4.35
CA ALA A 331 18.38 1.91 -5.62
C ALA A 331 19.65 1.53 -6.38
N ASP A 332 20.69 2.38 -6.34
CA ASP A 332 21.99 2.10 -6.95
C ASP A 332 22.70 0.94 -6.25
N ILE A 333 22.71 0.93 -4.92
CA ILE A 333 23.30 -0.16 -4.13
C ILE A 333 22.58 -1.48 -4.40
N PHE A 334 21.25 -1.51 -4.39
CA PHE A 334 20.47 -2.72 -4.68
C PHE A 334 20.69 -3.24 -6.12
N GLY A 335 20.87 -2.32 -7.08
CA GLY A 335 21.31 -2.67 -8.44
C GLY A 335 22.68 -3.35 -8.47
N ARG A 336 23.65 -2.85 -7.69
CA ARG A 336 25.00 -3.42 -7.57
C ARG A 336 25.03 -4.76 -6.82
N LEU A 337 24.02 -5.01 -5.99
CA LEU A 337 23.84 -6.30 -5.32
C LEU A 337 23.05 -7.32 -6.17
N GLY A 338 22.63 -6.96 -7.38
CA GLY A 338 21.86 -7.82 -8.27
C GLY A 338 20.43 -8.06 -7.82
N TYR A 339 19.90 -7.22 -6.96
CA TYR A 339 18.51 -7.31 -6.48
C TYR A 339 17.52 -6.64 -7.42
N MET A 340 17.92 -5.62 -8.18
CA MET A 340 17.08 -4.91 -9.12
C MET A 340 17.82 -4.55 -10.41
N GLU A 341 17.06 -4.35 -11.48
CA GLU A 341 17.55 -3.78 -12.73
C GLU A 341 17.25 -2.27 -12.79
N ARG A 342 18.14 -1.53 -13.48
CA ARG A 342 18.05 -0.05 -13.56
C ARG A 342 17.06 0.48 -14.59
N GLN A 343 16.33 -0.41 -15.31
CA GLN A 343 15.57 -0.05 -16.52
C GLN A 343 14.07 0.22 -16.29
N GLY A 344 13.61 0.33 -15.02
CA GLY A 344 12.19 0.61 -14.74
C GLY A 344 11.23 -0.55 -15.08
N SER A 345 11.74 -1.78 -15.18
CA SER A 345 10.98 -2.97 -15.59
C SER A 345 10.23 -3.68 -14.45
N GLY A 346 10.20 -3.12 -13.23
CA GLY A 346 9.68 -3.80 -12.03
C GLY A 346 8.22 -4.21 -12.14
N PHE A 347 7.32 -3.29 -12.52
CA PHE A 347 5.88 -3.59 -12.69
C PHE A 347 5.65 -4.63 -13.79
N LYS A 348 6.34 -4.47 -14.92
CA LYS A 348 6.26 -5.40 -16.03
C LYS A 348 6.71 -6.80 -15.62
N LYS A 349 7.81 -6.93 -14.88
CA LYS A 349 8.28 -8.23 -14.38
C LYS A 349 7.30 -8.90 -13.44
N ILE A 350 6.70 -8.13 -12.50
CA ILE A 350 5.68 -8.65 -11.60
C ILE A 350 4.54 -9.25 -12.41
N THR A 351 4.01 -8.49 -13.37
CA THR A 351 2.87 -8.86 -14.21
C THR A 351 3.18 -10.03 -15.15
N GLU A 352 4.30 -9.97 -15.89
CA GLU A 352 4.68 -11.02 -16.85
C GLU A 352 4.97 -12.35 -16.14
N THR A 353 5.59 -12.32 -14.96
CA THR A 353 5.83 -13.53 -14.19
C THR A 353 4.52 -14.18 -13.74
N TYR A 354 3.51 -13.38 -13.37
CA TYR A 354 2.17 -13.89 -13.05
C TYR A 354 1.48 -14.49 -14.27
N ARG A 355 1.50 -13.80 -15.40
CA ARG A 355 0.91 -14.26 -16.67
C ARG A 355 1.53 -15.57 -17.17
N ALA A 356 2.80 -15.79 -16.87
CA ALA A 356 3.51 -17.03 -17.23
C ALA A 356 3.21 -18.20 -16.29
N ALA A 357 2.51 -17.97 -15.17
CA ALA A 357 2.19 -19.01 -14.20
C ALA A 357 1.15 -19.99 -14.74
N HIS A 358 1.30 -21.29 -14.43
CA HIS A 358 0.45 -22.36 -14.96
C HIS A 358 -1.07 -22.18 -14.65
N ASN A 359 -1.38 -21.64 -13.48
CA ASN A 359 -2.78 -21.42 -13.03
C ASN A 359 -3.23 -19.96 -13.18
N TYR A 360 -2.53 -19.16 -13.97
CA TYR A 360 -2.93 -17.79 -14.21
C TYR A 360 -4.31 -17.72 -14.91
N ARG A 361 -5.07 -16.72 -14.53
CA ARG A 361 -6.34 -16.28 -15.15
C ARG A 361 -6.37 -14.77 -15.10
N ASP A 362 -7.04 -14.14 -16.03
CA ASP A 362 -7.05 -12.67 -16.17
C ASP A 362 -7.57 -11.94 -14.90
N GLU A 363 -8.48 -12.58 -14.13
CA GLU A 363 -8.98 -12.05 -12.87
C GLU A 363 -7.89 -11.97 -11.78
N LEU A 364 -6.82 -12.75 -11.93
CA LEU A 364 -5.68 -12.84 -10.99
C LEU A 364 -4.53 -11.89 -11.34
N GLU A 365 -4.73 -11.00 -12.32
CA GLU A 365 -3.74 -9.99 -12.69
C GLU A 365 -3.31 -9.16 -11.46
N PRO A 366 -2.01 -9.02 -11.18
CA PRO A 366 -1.52 -8.18 -10.10
C PRO A 366 -2.07 -6.76 -10.17
N LYS A 367 -2.50 -6.21 -9.04
CA LYS A 367 -3.01 -4.84 -8.97
C LYS A 367 -2.06 -3.94 -8.20
N PHE A 368 -1.98 -2.70 -8.67
CA PHE A 368 -1.18 -1.64 -8.08
C PHE A 368 -2.10 -0.48 -7.73
N TYR A 369 -1.94 0.04 -6.54
CA TYR A 369 -2.69 1.20 -6.06
C TYR A 369 -1.75 2.17 -5.36
N SER A 370 -1.94 3.47 -5.58
CA SER A 370 -1.25 4.50 -4.82
C SER A 370 -2.15 5.69 -4.53
N ASP A 371 -1.94 6.29 -3.38
CA ASP A 371 -2.44 7.60 -3.01
C ASP A 371 -1.27 8.51 -2.58
N ALA A 372 -1.56 9.66 -1.97
CA ALA A 372 -0.51 10.59 -1.53
C ALA A 372 0.39 10.02 -0.41
N SER A 373 -0.10 9.06 0.36
CA SER A 373 0.51 8.56 1.60
C SER A 373 1.01 7.12 1.51
N SER A 374 0.59 6.37 0.50
CA SER A 374 0.85 4.94 0.43
C SER A 374 0.95 4.39 -0.99
N PHE A 375 1.66 3.28 -1.11
CA PHE A 375 1.70 2.43 -2.29
C PHE A 375 1.39 0.99 -1.90
N GLN A 376 0.52 0.32 -2.66
CA GLN A 376 0.13 -1.07 -2.42
C GLN A 376 0.24 -1.91 -3.68
N VAL A 377 0.83 -3.10 -3.53
CA VAL A 377 0.80 -4.18 -4.52
C VAL A 377 -0.12 -5.29 -4.01
N THR A 378 -1.03 -5.76 -4.85
CA THR A 378 -1.87 -6.92 -4.57
C THR A 378 -1.51 -8.04 -5.54
N LEU A 379 -1.10 -9.17 -5.00
CA LEU A 379 -0.81 -10.42 -5.71
C LEU A 379 -1.89 -11.44 -5.34
N TYR A 380 -2.67 -11.89 -6.31
CA TYR A 380 -3.74 -12.86 -6.06
C TYR A 380 -3.19 -14.28 -5.93
N ASN A 381 -3.80 -15.07 -5.05
CA ASN A 381 -3.45 -16.48 -4.89
C ASN A 381 -3.88 -17.26 -6.14
N LEU A 382 -2.90 -17.75 -6.90
CA LEU A 382 -3.10 -18.48 -8.16
C LEU A 382 -3.89 -19.79 -7.99
N ASN A 383 -3.95 -20.32 -6.79
CA ASN A 383 -4.64 -21.55 -6.45
C ASN A 383 -6.00 -21.33 -5.75
N TYR A 384 -6.36 -20.07 -5.45
CA TYR A 384 -7.65 -19.76 -4.84
C TYR A 384 -8.80 -19.96 -5.86
N GLY A 385 -9.93 -20.51 -5.38
CA GLY A 385 -11.10 -20.79 -6.25
C GLY A 385 -10.91 -21.96 -7.23
N THR A 386 -9.79 -22.70 -7.18
CA THR A 386 -9.69 -23.99 -7.90
C THR A 386 -10.55 -25.04 -7.20
N ALA A 387 -11.04 -26.07 -7.92
CA ALA A 387 -11.99 -27.06 -7.42
C ALA A 387 -11.64 -27.63 -6.02
N ALA A 388 -10.36 -27.77 -5.70
CA ALA A 388 -9.91 -28.21 -4.37
C ALA A 388 -10.07 -27.15 -3.26
N THR A 389 -10.07 -25.86 -3.61
CA THR A 389 -10.28 -24.75 -2.66
C THR A 389 -11.77 -24.46 -2.53
N ALA A 390 -12.54 -24.59 -3.62
CA ALA A 390 -14.00 -24.49 -3.60
C ALA A 390 -14.61 -25.54 -2.65
N ASN A 391 -14.12 -26.78 -2.71
CA ASN A 391 -14.56 -27.82 -1.76
C ASN A 391 -14.26 -27.46 -0.30
N LYS A 392 -13.09 -26.87 -0.01
CA LYS A 392 -12.73 -26.48 1.35
C LYS A 392 -13.57 -25.30 1.86
N VAL A 393 -13.77 -24.29 1.04
CA VAL A 393 -14.62 -23.13 1.37
C VAL A 393 -16.08 -23.55 1.52
N THR A 394 -16.56 -24.49 0.70
CA THR A 394 -17.91 -25.04 0.83
C THR A 394 -18.05 -25.78 2.16
N ILE A 395 -17.10 -26.64 2.53
CA ILE A 395 -17.11 -27.36 3.81
C ILE A 395 -17.01 -26.41 5.01
N GLU A 396 -16.18 -25.39 4.95
CA GLU A 396 -16.07 -24.38 6.02
C GLU A 396 -17.36 -23.56 6.15
N ASN A 397 -17.98 -23.16 5.06
CA ASN A 397 -19.28 -22.48 5.06
C ASN A 397 -20.42 -23.39 5.57
N GLU A 398 -20.43 -24.68 5.19
CA GLU A 398 -21.37 -25.66 5.71
C GLU A 398 -21.22 -25.85 7.21
N ASN A 399 -19.99 -25.95 7.72
CA ASN A 399 -19.70 -26.05 9.15
C ASN A 399 -20.23 -24.85 9.93
N VAL A 400 -19.97 -23.63 9.44
CA VAL A 400 -20.48 -22.39 10.05
C VAL A 400 -22.01 -22.35 10.02
N ALA A 401 -22.63 -22.75 8.92
CA ALA A 401 -24.09 -22.80 8.80
C ALA A 401 -24.71 -23.81 9.80
N ILE A 402 -24.08 -24.98 9.98
CA ILE A 402 -24.51 -25.99 10.96
C ILE A 402 -24.36 -25.46 12.40
N GLU A 403 -23.25 -24.80 12.74
CA GLU A 403 -23.04 -24.20 14.08
C GLU A 403 -24.08 -23.13 14.40
N VAL A 404 -24.35 -22.22 13.47
CA VAL A 404 -25.38 -21.17 13.61
C VAL A 404 -26.76 -21.79 13.77
N ALA A 405 -27.04 -22.86 13.05
CA ALA A 405 -28.35 -23.57 13.15
C ALA A 405 -28.48 -24.33 14.48
N ILE A 406 -27.41 -24.92 15.01
CA ILE A 406 -27.38 -25.49 16.35
C ILE A 406 -27.66 -24.42 17.42
N ASP A 407 -27.15 -23.21 17.29
CA ASP A 407 -27.42 -22.09 18.21
C ASP A 407 -28.88 -21.64 18.20
N ARG A 408 -29.56 -21.81 17.07
CA ARG A 408 -30.97 -21.44 16.88
C ARG A 408 -31.95 -22.59 17.24
N LEU A 409 -31.43 -23.72 17.69
CA LEU A 409 -32.28 -24.82 18.13
C LEU A 409 -33.29 -24.38 19.22
N ASN A 410 -34.55 -24.66 19.04
CA ASN A 410 -35.57 -24.46 20.08
C ASN A 410 -35.42 -25.52 21.19
N ALA A 411 -34.38 -25.34 22.02
CA ALA A 411 -34.00 -26.29 23.06
C ALA A 411 -33.32 -25.54 24.24
N SER A 412 -33.20 -26.21 25.39
CA SER A 412 -32.47 -25.65 26.53
C SER A 412 -31.00 -25.45 26.22
N GLN A 413 -30.36 -24.46 26.87
CA GLN A 413 -28.93 -24.20 26.72
C GLN A 413 -28.04 -25.42 26.90
N GLY A 414 -28.38 -26.33 27.86
CA GLY A 414 -27.69 -27.58 28.03
C GLY A 414 -27.82 -28.54 26.83
N THR A 415 -28.94 -28.53 26.11
CA THR A 415 -29.12 -29.32 24.89
C THR A 415 -28.30 -28.73 23.73
N ILE A 416 -28.28 -27.44 23.59
CA ILE A 416 -27.46 -26.70 22.57
C ILE A 416 -25.98 -27.00 22.78
N ALA A 417 -25.50 -26.90 24.03
CA ALA A 417 -24.10 -27.19 24.37
C ALA A 417 -23.71 -28.64 24.02
N LYS A 418 -24.62 -29.61 24.26
CA LYS A 418 -24.39 -31.01 23.89
C LYS A 418 -24.36 -31.22 22.38
N ALA A 419 -25.25 -30.57 21.63
CA ALA A 419 -25.25 -30.60 20.16
C ALA A 419 -23.93 -30.04 19.60
N LYS A 420 -23.46 -28.90 20.12
CA LYS A 420 -22.16 -28.33 19.77
C LYS A 420 -20.99 -29.27 20.08
N ALA A 421 -21.01 -29.93 21.25
CA ALA A 421 -19.95 -30.88 21.61
C ALA A 421 -19.92 -32.08 20.63
N VAL A 422 -21.07 -32.58 20.19
CA VAL A 422 -21.14 -33.64 19.20
C VAL A 422 -20.63 -33.17 17.86
N PHE A 423 -21.02 -31.97 17.40
CA PHE A 423 -20.56 -31.40 16.13
C PHE A 423 -19.04 -31.11 16.15
N ALA A 424 -18.53 -30.56 17.23
CA ALA A 424 -17.09 -30.28 17.39
C ALA A 424 -16.23 -31.57 17.34
N ASN A 425 -16.77 -32.72 17.80
CA ASN A 425 -16.05 -34.00 17.77
C ASN A 425 -16.22 -34.77 16.46
N MET A 426 -17.36 -34.66 15.79
CA MET A 426 -17.69 -35.47 14.61
C MET A 426 -17.52 -34.72 13.30
N GLY A 427 -17.60 -33.35 13.29
CA GLY A 427 -17.64 -32.55 12.06
C GLY A 427 -18.89 -32.83 11.22
N ALA A 428 -18.95 -32.20 10.02
CA ALA A 428 -20.05 -32.41 9.08
C ALA A 428 -20.05 -33.83 8.46
N ASP A 429 -18.87 -34.38 8.17
CA ASP A 429 -18.71 -35.68 7.51
C ASP A 429 -18.69 -36.88 8.46
N GLY A 430 -18.62 -36.64 9.76
CA GLY A 430 -18.56 -37.69 10.77
C GLY A 430 -19.89 -38.45 10.94
N VAL A 431 -19.82 -39.78 10.85
CA VAL A 431 -21.01 -40.66 11.02
C VAL A 431 -21.13 -41.06 12.48
N PHE A 432 -22.24 -40.72 13.11
CA PHE A 432 -22.49 -41.01 14.54
C PHE A 432 -23.87 -41.63 14.79
N GLY A 433 -24.01 -42.27 15.93
CA GLY A 433 -25.26 -42.83 16.45
C GLY A 433 -25.43 -42.55 17.93
N ARG A 434 -26.39 -43.21 18.57
CA ARG A 434 -26.72 -43.05 20.01
C ARG A 434 -25.53 -43.32 20.93
N SER A 435 -24.75 -44.36 20.64
CA SER A 435 -23.56 -44.74 21.43
C SER A 435 -22.47 -43.68 21.38
N ASP A 436 -22.27 -43.10 20.20
CA ASP A 436 -21.22 -42.10 19.97
C ASP A 436 -21.57 -40.79 20.72
N ILE A 437 -22.83 -40.36 20.60
CA ILE A 437 -23.36 -39.21 21.34
C ILE A 437 -23.25 -39.41 22.85
N ALA A 438 -23.67 -40.60 23.35
CA ALA A 438 -23.62 -40.93 24.77
C ALA A 438 -22.18 -40.85 25.32
N ALA A 439 -21.22 -41.33 24.54
CA ALA A 439 -19.79 -41.26 24.89
C ALA A 439 -19.26 -39.79 24.93
N ILE A 440 -19.61 -38.96 23.92
CA ILE A 440 -19.18 -37.55 23.82
C ILE A 440 -19.82 -36.70 24.92
N THR A 441 -21.15 -36.85 25.14
CA THR A 441 -21.90 -36.03 26.10
C THR A 441 -21.88 -36.55 27.53
N LYS A 442 -21.35 -37.77 27.75
CA LYS A 442 -21.39 -38.53 29.00
C LYS A 442 -22.81 -38.73 29.55
N ASP A 443 -23.77 -38.86 28.66
CA ASP A 443 -25.18 -39.08 28.96
C ASP A 443 -25.61 -40.55 28.79
N SER A 444 -26.83 -40.86 29.24
CA SER A 444 -27.44 -42.14 28.95
C SER A 444 -27.79 -42.29 27.46
N VAL A 445 -27.86 -43.53 26.96
CA VAL A 445 -28.26 -43.85 25.58
C VAL A 445 -29.67 -43.32 25.27
N THR A 446 -30.55 -43.25 26.26
CA THR A 446 -31.90 -42.70 26.13
C THR A 446 -31.84 -41.18 25.91
N ALA A 447 -30.99 -40.45 26.66
CA ALA A 447 -30.78 -39.01 26.48
C ALA A 447 -30.15 -38.70 25.11
N ALA A 448 -29.18 -39.51 24.66
CA ALA A 448 -28.60 -39.42 23.32
C ALA A 448 -29.64 -39.61 22.21
N GLY A 449 -30.60 -40.56 22.41
CA GLY A 449 -31.72 -40.73 21.49
C GLY A 449 -32.64 -39.53 21.39
N ASN A 450 -32.88 -38.85 22.53
CA ASN A 450 -33.68 -37.61 22.56
C ASN A 450 -32.97 -36.46 21.82
N LEU A 451 -31.62 -36.35 21.93
CA LEU A 451 -30.84 -35.37 21.20
C LEU A 451 -30.91 -35.62 19.67
N ILE A 452 -30.78 -36.89 19.23
CA ILE A 452 -30.95 -37.25 17.82
C ILE A 452 -32.33 -36.85 17.30
N THR A 453 -33.39 -37.09 18.08
CA THR A 453 -34.75 -36.69 17.69
C THR A 453 -34.89 -35.19 17.51
N LYS A 454 -34.28 -34.38 18.41
CA LYS A 454 -34.28 -32.92 18.31
C LYS A 454 -33.49 -32.41 17.09
N LEU A 455 -32.30 -32.95 16.86
CA LEU A 455 -31.49 -32.61 15.69
C LEU A 455 -32.17 -33.00 14.37
N LYS A 456 -32.86 -34.12 14.35
CA LYS A 456 -33.64 -34.58 13.19
C LYS A 456 -34.85 -33.68 12.91
N ASN A 457 -35.59 -33.29 13.96
CA ASN A 457 -36.75 -32.43 13.82
C ASN A 457 -36.34 -30.97 13.42
N ALA A 458 -35.10 -30.62 13.58
CA ALA A 458 -34.51 -29.35 13.13
C ALA A 458 -33.81 -29.47 11.77
N ASP A 459 -33.92 -30.57 11.09
CA ASP A 459 -33.30 -30.90 9.80
C ASP A 459 -31.78 -30.68 9.78
N LEU A 460 -31.12 -30.91 10.93
CA LEU A 460 -29.67 -30.73 11.10
C LEU A 460 -28.87 -32.02 10.92
N ILE A 461 -29.56 -33.17 10.83
CA ILE A 461 -28.93 -34.48 10.60
C ILE A 461 -29.73 -35.32 9.63
N GLU A 462 -29.04 -36.11 8.81
CA GLU A 462 -29.64 -37.07 7.92
C GLU A 462 -29.11 -38.51 8.15
N PRO A 463 -29.90 -39.58 7.86
CA PRO A 463 -29.44 -40.95 7.99
C PRO A 463 -28.41 -41.29 6.91
N VAL A 464 -27.38 -42.07 7.29
CA VAL A 464 -26.31 -42.52 6.38
C VAL A 464 -26.51 -43.98 6.02
N SER A 465 -26.50 -44.27 4.70
CA SER A 465 -26.57 -45.60 4.16
C SER A 465 -25.23 -46.33 4.29
N GLY A 466 -25.26 -47.66 4.52
CA GLY A 466 -24.04 -48.50 4.55
C GLY A 466 -23.38 -48.64 5.94
N PHE A 467 -23.81 -47.89 6.96
CA PHE A 467 -23.26 -47.93 8.33
C PHE A 467 -24.16 -48.58 9.36
N GLY A 468 -25.27 -49.22 8.94
CA GLY A 468 -26.25 -49.82 9.82
C GLY A 468 -27.39 -48.86 10.21
N LYS A 469 -28.46 -49.42 10.85
CA LYS A 469 -29.61 -48.61 11.29
C LYS A 469 -29.24 -47.67 12.43
N GLY A 470 -29.68 -46.40 12.37
CA GLY A 470 -29.52 -45.41 13.44
C GLY A 470 -28.19 -44.65 13.43
N LYS A 471 -27.53 -44.59 12.28
CA LYS A 471 -26.37 -43.77 12.01
C LYS A 471 -26.74 -42.52 11.20
N TYR A 472 -26.19 -41.37 11.58
CA TYR A 472 -26.50 -40.04 11.08
C TYR A 472 -25.22 -39.26 10.81
N LYS A 473 -25.30 -38.23 9.96
CA LYS A 473 -24.30 -37.17 9.80
C LYS A 473 -24.98 -35.79 9.88
N PHE A 474 -24.24 -34.76 10.19
CA PHE A 474 -24.73 -33.38 10.13
C PHE A 474 -24.94 -32.92 8.69
N ILE A 475 -25.92 -32.05 8.48
CA ILE A 475 -26.18 -31.37 7.22
C ILE A 475 -26.49 -29.90 7.47
N ALA A 476 -26.06 -29.03 6.56
CA ALA A 476 -26.47 -27.62 6.59
C ALA A 476 -27.97 -27.49 6.34
N PRO A 477 -28.68 -26.59 7.03
CA PRO A 477 -30.10 -26.36 6.78
C PRO A 477 -30.31 -25.95 5.32
N LYS A 478 -31.33 -26.50 4.68
CA LYS A 478 -31.75 -26.02 3.34
C LYS A 478 -32.47 -24.70 3.52
N GLU A 479 -32.03 -23.68 2.76
CA GLU A 479 -32.68 -22.38 2.69
C GLU A 479 -34.15 -22.50 2.27
#